data_5589a0eccf669a257ba1297b1da489f0
#
_entry.id   5589a0eccf669a257ba1297b1da489f0
#
_cell.length_a   1.000
_cell.length_b   1.000
_cell.length_c   1.000
_cell.angle_alpha   90.00
_cell.angle_beta   90.00
_cell.angle_gamma   90.00
#
_symmetry.space_group_name_H-M   'P 1'
#
loop_
_entity.id
_entity.type
_entity.pdbx_description
1 polymer ?
#
loop_
_entity_poly.entity_id
_entity_poly.type
_entity_poly.pdbx_seq_one_letter_code
_entity_poly.pdbx_strand_id
1 'polypeptide(L)'
;QRQMCIRDRWRAREIRTGAINTVPPGGFILKESTHEGGRYGVNYELTRQAMENMGKSELSPLDFRFFFFSWFDQDEYTLPGRGRWSRELDEYFLSLERETGVVLDAGQKRWYARMARVMGASMKQEYPGTPQEAFATGEEGSIYGSRIMALRERGQVGVEFEADPDAPTFTAWDLGLSDHTAIWLVQIMGDSFHWLDHYAASQQPLAHYVEKMKDWEKNHGVAVTFHLLPHDAARRDAHGISYVENMGRLGLVNVRVVPRTTDVWRGINTLRELLERSFFHARTQEKARGFCGEEEPGGVEHLELYRSRPPGVGGAIAESPVHDGHSHTADAARTFAEAWSHGLLHGTGNGRERGRRARMW
;
A
#
# COMPACT_ATOMS: atom_id res chain seq x y z
N GLN A 1 -22.39 9.11 27.25
CA GLN A 1 -21.79 8.19 26.26
C GLN A 1 -21.76 8.93 24.92
N ARG A 2 -20.61 9.38 24.46
CA ARG A 2 -20.44 9.91 23.11
C ARG A 2 -19.77 8.81 22.28
N GLN A 3 -20.55 8.16 21.45
CA GLN A 3 -20.06 7.28 20.41
C GLN A 3 -19.49 8.16 19.29
N MET A 4 -18.20 8.13 19.07
CA MET A 4 -17.52 8.89 18.04
C MET A 4 -17.00 7.91 17.00
N CYS A 5 -17.73 7.77 15.90
CA CYS A 5 -17.22 7.07 14.71
C CYS A 5 -16.08 7.89 14.10
N ILE A 6 -14.87 7.38 14.18
CA ILE A 6 -13.69 8.05 13.64
C ILE A 6 -13.52 7.58 12.20
N ARG A 7 -14.06 8.32 11.27
CA ARG A 7 -13.92 8.11 9.84
C ARG A 7 -12.64 8.72 9.25
N ASP A 8 -11.92 9.54 10.04
CA ASP A 8 -10.78 10.33 9.56
C ASP A 8 -9.46 9.82 10.17
N ARG A 9 -8.61 9.21 9.35
CA ARG A 9 -7.30 8.65 9.75
C ARG A 9 -6.37 9.67 10.40
N TRP A 10 -6.42 10.92 9.98
CA TRP A 10 -5.58 12.01 10.52
C TRP A 10 -5.95 12.47 11.94
N ARG A 11 -7.17 12.19 12.41
CA ARG A 11 -7.59 12.47 13.80
C ARG A 11 -7.30 11.33 14.79
N ALA A 12 -6.92 10.15 14.32
CA ALA A 12 -6.66 9.01 15.21
C ALA A 12 -5.53 9.27 16.21
N ARG A 13 -4.53 10.03 15.81
CA ARG A 13 -3.43 10.44 16.68
C ARG A 13 -3.84 11.50 17.69
N GLU A 14 -4.63 12.51 17.29
CA GLU A 14 -5.16 13.53 18.21
C GLU A 14 -6.02 12.89 19.31
N ILE A 15 -6.76 11.84 18.96
CA ILE A 15 -7.56 11.08 19.94
C ILE A 15 -6.64 10.30 20.86
N ARG A 16 -5.59 9.65 20.33
CA ARG A 16 -4.61 8.93 21.14
C ARG A 16 -3.88 9.86 22.12
N THR A 17 -3.44 11.03 21.67
CA THR A 17 -2.64 11.95 22.49
C THR A 17 -3.51 12.90 23.31
N GLY A 18 -4.72 13.24 22.86
CA GLY A 18 -5.63 14.15 23.53
C GLY A 18 -6.66 13.43 24.40
N ALA A 19 -7.55 12.64 23.81
CA ALA A 19 -8.69 12.07 24.53
C ALA A 19 -8.27 11.03 25.58
N ILE A 20 -7.24 10.21 25.32
CA ILE A 20 -6.76 9.19 26.29
C ILE A 20 -6.22 9.86 27.55
N ASN A 21 -5.49 10.96 27.41
CA ASN A 21 -4.90 11.69 28.53
C ASN A 21 -5.93 12.46 29.39
N THR A 22 -7.19 12.56 28.95
CA THR A 22 -8.26 13.20 29.72
C THR A 22 -8.99 12.25 30.67
N VAL A 23 -8.70 10.95 30.61
CA VAL A 23 -9.31 9.95 31.46
C VAL A 23 -8.64 10.00 32.84
N PRO A 24 -9.40 10.26 33.91
CA PRO A 24 -8.86 10.37 35.26
C PRO A 24 -8.39 8.99 35.78
N PRO A 25 -7.51 8.97 36.81
CA PRO A 25 -7.13 7.73 37.49
C PRO A 25 -8.37 6.95 37.96
N GLY A 26 -8.44 5.65 37.65
CA GLY A 26 -9.59 4.79 37.94
C GLY A 26 -10.70 4.82 36.89
N GLY A 27 -10.56 5.65 35.87
CA GLY A 27 -11.40 5.58 34.66
C GLY A 27 -10.97 4.41 33.74
N PHE A 28 -11.81 4.10 32.77
CA PHE A 28 -11.47 3.10 31.75
C PHE A 28 -11.72 3.64 30.34
N ILE A 29 -11.01 3.08 29.37
CA ILE A 29 -11.11 3.44 27.97
C ILE A 29 -11.59 2.20 27.22
N LEU A 30 -12.73 2.30 26.56
CA LEU A 30 -13.21 1.30 25.61
C LEU A 30 -13.01 1.84 24.19
N LYS A 31 -12.32 1.07 23.38
CA LYS A 31 -12.14 1.35 21.95
C LYS A 31 -12.78 0.23 21.16
N GLU A 32 -13.79 0.57 20.40
CA GLU A 32 -14.49 -0.34 19.50
C GLU A 32 -14.30 0.14 18.06
N SER A 33 -13.98 -0.78 17.16
CA SER A 33 -13.75 -0.47 15.74
C SER A 33 -13.84 -1.72 14.88
N THR A 34 -14.46 -1.59 13.71
CA THR A 34 -14.26 -2.52 12.58
C THR A 34 -12.92 -2.18 11.94
N HIS A 35 -12.16 -3.19 11.57
CA HIS A 35 -10.87 -2.99 10.90
C HIS A 35 -11.11 -2.63 9.43
N GLU A 36 -10.82 -1.39 9.03
CA GLU A 36 -11.09 -0.88 7.67
C GLU A 36 -9.93 -1.01 6.68
N GLY A 37 -8.87 -1.68 7.03
CA GLY A 37 -7.82 -1.90 6.04
C GLY A 37 -6.46 -2.25 6.59
N GLY A 38 -5.84 -3.25 6.02
CA GLY A 38 -4.45 -3.62 6.10
C GLY A 38 -3.84 -3.75 7.52
N ARG A 39 -2.60 -4.20 7.57
CA ARG A 39 -1.88 -4.41 8.85
C ARG A 39 -1.11 -3.15 9.26
N TYR A 40 -1.75 -1.98 9.26
CA TYR A 40 -1.10 -0.69 9.54
C TYR A 40 -2.05 0.32 10.20
N GLY A 41 -1.45 1.42 10.64
CA GLY A 41 -2.15 2.55 11.26
C GLY A 41 -2.35 2.39 12.76
N VAL A 42 -2.67 3.53 13.43
CA VAL A 42 -2.75 3.61 14.90
C VAL A 42 -3.70 2.56 15.48
N ASN A 43 -4.80 2.27 14.79
CA ASN A 43 -5.77 1.27 15.24
C ASN A 43 -5.19 -0.14 15.22
N TYR A 44 -4.55 -0.53 14.11
CA TYR A 44 -3.90 -1.82 13.96
C TYR A 44 -2.76 -1.99 14.98
N GLU A 45 -1.89 -0.99 15.13
CA GLU A 45 -0.77 -1.06 16.08
C GLU A 45 -1.23 -1.22 17.52
N LEU A 46 -2.24 -0.46 17.95
CA LEU A 46 -2.84 -0.59 19.29
C LEU A 46 -3.49 -1.96 19.49
N THR A 47 -4.17 -2.47 18.46
CA THR A 47 -4.81 -3.79 18.52
C THR A 47 -3.75 -4.90 18.58
N ARG A 48 -2.69 -4.81 17.77
CA ARG A 48 -1.56 -5.75 17.79
C ARG A 48 -0.87 -5.77 19.15
N GLN A 49 -0.57 -4.59 19.72
CA GLN A 49 -0.01 -4.49 21.08
C GLN A 49 -0.94 -5.12 22.13
N ALA A 50 -2.25 -4.86 22.02
CA ALA A 50 -3.23 -5.46 22.92
C ALA A 50 -3.32 -6.99 22.78
N MET A 51 -3.18 -7.52 21.56
CA MET A 51 -3.10 -8.97 21.31
C MET A 51 -1.82 -9.59 21.91
N GLU A 52 -0.68 -8.94 21.75
CA GLU A 52 0.59 -9.36 22.35
C GLU A 52 0.50 -9.39 23.90
N ASN A 53 -0.26 -8.45 24.47
CA ASN A 53 -0.50 -8.41 25.92
C ASN A 53 -1.34 -9.57 26.43
N MET A 54 -2.14 -10.24 25.59
CA MET A 54 -2.94 -11.41 26.02
C MET A 54 -2.08 -12.58 26.56
N GLY A 55 -0.83 -12.69 26.13
CA GLY A 55 0.12 -13.71 26.62
C GLY A 55 0.81 -13.34 27.93
N LYS A 56 0.61 -12.13 28.46
CA LYS A 56 1.26 -11.68 29.70
C LYS A 56 0.43 -12.09 30.92
N SER A 57 1.11 -12.56 31.96
CA SER A 57 0.47 -12.92 33.26
C SER A 57 -0.08 -11.72 34.01
N GLU A 58 0.54 -10.56 33.85
CA GLU A 58 0.15 -9.30 34.49
C GLU A 58 0.15 -8.16 33.46
N LEU A 59 -0.90 -7.36 33.48
CA LEU A 59 -1.05 -6.17 32.68
C LEU A 59 -0.92 -4.94 33.58
N SER A 60 -0.19 -3.93 33.09
CA SER A 60 -0.16 -2.62 33.73
C SER A 60 -1.51 -1.90 33.54
N PRO A 61 -1.87 -0.94 34.41
CA PRO A 61 -3.08 -0.12 34.22
C PRO A 61 -3.12 0.68 32.93
N LEU A 62 -1.98 0.80 32.22
CA LEU A 62 -1.86 1.51 30.96
C LEU A 62 -1.94 0.57 29.74
N ASP A 63 -1.92 -0.73 29.95
CA ASP A 63 -2.00 -1.72 28.89
C ASP A 63 -3.44 -1.95 28.43
N PHE A 64 -3.64 -1.98 27.13
CA PHE A 64 -4.93 -2.38 26.56
C PHE A 64 -5.06 -3.90 26.56
N ARG A 65 -6.27 -4.37 26.86
CA ARG A 65 -6.70 -5.74 26.71
C ARG A 65 -7.48 -5.87 25.40
N PHE A 66 -7.18 -6.90 24.63
CA PHE A 66 -7.86 -7.18 23.37
C PHE A 66 -9.11 -8.05 23.62
N PHE A 67 -10.21 -7.68 22.96
CA PHE A 67 -11.43 -8.46 22.86
C PHE A 67 -11.81 -8.55 21.39
N PHE A 68 -12.14 -9.76 20.96
CA PHE A 68 -12.63 -10.01 19.62
C PHE A 68 -13.99 -10.71 19.70
N PHE A 69 -14.93 -10.26 18.90
CA PHE A 69 -16.26 -10.82 18.84
C PHE A 69 -16.46 -11.39 17.44
N SER A 70 -16.45 -12.70 17.36
CA SER A 70 -16.70 -13.41 16.10
C SER A 70 -18.15 -13.26 15.68
N TRP A 71 -18.42 -13.26 14.38
CA TRP A 71 -19.80 -13.18 13.91
C TRP A 71 -20.70 -14.28 14.48
N PHE A 72 -20.17 -15.44 14.76
CA PHE A 72 -20.91 -16.60 15.30
C PHE A 72 -21.11 -16.54 16.82
N ASP A 73 -20.54 -15.55 17.51
CA ASP A 73 -20.79 -15.31 18.93
C ASP A 73 -22.14 -14.57 19.18
N GLN A 74 -22.77 -14.10 18.10
CA GLN A 74 -24.05 -13.40 18.18
C GLN A 74 -25.22 -14.36 17.94
N ASP A 75 -26.04 -14.57 18.95
CA ASP A 75 -27.21 -15.45 18.89
C ASP A 75 -28.22 -15.07 17.80
N GLU A 76 -28.27 -13.78 17.45
CA GLU A 76 -29.17 -13.25 16.43
C GLU A 76 -28.72 -13.60 14.99
N TYR A 77 -27.46 -13.99 14.77
CA TYR A 77 -26.94 -14.29 13.46
C TYR A 77 -27.24 -15.72 13.03
N THR A 78 -28.52 -16.03 13.05
CA THR A 78 -29.07 -17.33 12.65
C THR A 78 -30.31 -17.16 11.77
N LEU A 79 -30.56 -18.10 10.85
CA LEU A 79 -31.76 -18.13 10.03
C LEU A 79 -32.42 -19.51 10.10
N PRO A 80 -33.76 -19.58 10.34
CA PRO A 80 -34.51 -20.82 10.32
C PRO A 80 -34.70 -21.35 8.89
N GLY A 81 -35.09 -22.59 8.76
CA GLY A 81 -35.50 -23.19 7.48
C GLY A 81 -34.41 -24.06 6.84
N ARG A 82 -34.57 -24.31 5.52
CA ARG A 82 -33.62 -25.09 4.72
C ARG A 82 -32.90 -24.15 3.75
N GLY A 83 -31.62 -24.35 3.53
CA GLY A 83 -30.81 -23.59 2.57
C GLY A 83 -29.62 -24.39 2.09
N ARG A 84 -29.16 -24.05 0.89
CA ARG A 84 -27.90 -24.54 0.32
C ARG A 84 -26.99 -23.33 0.12
N TRP A 85 -25.72 -23.54 0.30
CA TRP A 85 -24.65 -22.57 0.02
C TRP A 85 -23.60 -23.19 -0.92
N SER A 86 -22.64 -22.43 -1.36
CA SER A 86 -21.62 -22.91 -2.29
C SER A 86 -20.61 -23.83 -1.59
N ARG A 87 -19.85 -24.58 -2.38
CA ARG A 87 -18.77 -25.43 -1.88
C ARG A 87 -17.67 -24.60 -1.19
N GLU A 88 -17.40 -23.42 -1.73
CA GLU A 88 -16.41 -22.50 -1.13
C GLU A 88 -16.80 -22.07 0.30
N LEU A 89 -18.11 -21.85 0.54
CA LEU A 89 -18.59 -21.56 1.88
C LEU A 89 -18.56 -22.79 2.80
N ASP A 90 -18.75 -23.98 2.27
CA ASP A 90 -18.54 -25.22 3.07
C ASP A 90 -17.09 -25.34 3.50
N GLU A 91 -16.15 -25.12 2.58
CA GLU A 91 -14.70 -25.14 2.86
C GLU A 91 -14.33 -24.06 3.89
N TYR A 92 -14.89 -22.86 3.76
CA TYR A 92 -14.72 -21.78 4.73
C TYR A 92 -15.21 -22.16 6.13
N PHE A 93 -16.43 -22.69 6.25
CA PHE A 93 -16.98 -23.10 7.55
C PHE A 93 -16.15 -24.21 8.19
N LEU A 94 -15.74 -25.20 7.42
CA LEU A 94 -14.87 -26.28 7.91
C LEU A 94 -13.50 -25.78 8.36
N SER A 95 -12.95 -24.77 7.67
CA SER A 95 -11.70 -24.14 8.08
C SER A 95 -11.86 -23.36 9.36
N LEU A 96 -12.93 -22.58 9.47
CA LEU A 96 -13.25 -21.77 10.63
C LEU A 96 -13.48 -22.63 11.87
N GLU A 97 -14.27 -23.72 11.73
CA GLU A 97 -14.51 -24.68 12.81
C GLU A 97 -13.21 -25.35 13.31
N ARG A 98 -12.28 -25.66 12.38
CA ARG A 98 -10.98 -26.22 12.73
C ARG A 98 -10.06 -25.22 13.45
N GLU A 99 -10.07 -23.97 13.02
CA GLU A 99 -9.23 -22.91 13.58
C GLU A 99 -9.73 -22.47 14.97
N THR A 100 -11.04 -22.35 15.14
CA THR A 100 -11.65 -21.80 16.37
C THR A 100 -12.07 -22.86 17.36
N GLY A 101 -12.24 -24.12 16.93
CA GLY A 101 -12.79 -25.21 17.73
C GLY A 101 -14.32 -25.12 17.93
N VAL A 102 -14.99 -24.13 17.32
CA VAL A 102 -16.44 -23.93 17.41
C VAL A 102 -17.13 -24.79 16.35
N VAL A 103 -18.27 -25.35 16.69
CA VAL A 103 -19.15 -26.05 15.74
C VAL A 103 -20.29 -25.12 15.34
N LEU A 104 -20.31 -24.71 14.09
CA LEU A 104 -21.35 -23.83 13.55
C LEU A 104 -22.64 -24.62 13.28
N ASP A 105 -23.75 -24.13 13.77
CA ASP A 105 -25.05 -24.73 13.47
C ASP A 105 -25.54 -24.38 12.05
N ALA A 106 -26.56 -25.11 11.59
CA ALA A 106 -27.10 -24.92 10.27
C ALA A 106 -27.82 -23.55 10.07
N GLY A 107 -28.28 -22.93 11.14
CA GLY A 107 -28.91 -21.61 11.13
C GLY A 107 -27.87 -20.51 10.93
N GLN A 108 -26.74 -20.60 11.65
CA GLN A 108 -25.59 -19.70 11.51
C GLN A 108 -25.00 -19.78 10.10
N LYS A 109 -24.76 -20.99 9.58
CA LYS A 109 -24.28 -21.22 8.21
C LYS A 109 -25.22 -20.61 7.15
N ARG A 110 -26.54 -20.73 7.34
CA ARG A 110 -27.54 -20.12 6.45
C ARG A 110 -27.52 -18.61 6.52
N TRP A 111 -27.43 -18.05 7.73
CA TRP A 111 -27.35 -16.61 7.95
C TRP A 111 -26.13 -16.03 7.24
N TYR A 112 -24.94 -16.60 7.50
CA TYR A 112 -23.70 -16.16 6.87
C TYR A 112 -23.77 -16.24 5.34
N ALA A 113 -24.24 -17.36 4.79
CA ALA A 113 -24.39 -17.54 3.36
C ALA A 113 -25.37 -16.53 2.72
N ARG A 114 -26.41 -16.12 3.46
CA ARG A 114 -27.33 -15.08 3.01
C ARG A 114 -26.70 -13.71 3.04
N MET A 115 -26.01 -13.37 4.13
CA MET A 115 -25.31 -12.10 4.28
C MET A 115 -24.17 -11.97 3.28
N ALA A 116 -23.42 -13.02 3.00
CA ALA A 116 -22.34 -13.01 2.02
C ALA A 116 -22.82 -12.63 0.61
N ARG A 117 -24.06 -13.00 0.24
CA ARG A 117 -24.66 -12.57 -1.04
C ARG A 117 -25.00 -11.08 -1.08
N VAL A 118 -25.30 -10.49 0.08
CA VAL A 118 -25.66 -9.07 0.22
C VAL A 118 -24.40 -8.22 0.32
N MET A 119 -23.43 -8.67 1.12
CA MET A 119 -22.24 -7.91 1.46
C MET A 119 -21.08 -8.09 0.45
N GLY A 120 -21.12 -9.19 -0.33
CA GLY A 120 -20.04 -9.51 -1.28
C GLY A 120 -18.66 -9.54 -0.60
N ALA A 121 -17.70 -8.85 -1.19
CA ALA A 121 -16.31 -8.77 -0.69
C ALA A 121 -16.18 -8.17 0.72
N SER A 122 -17.15 -7.35 1.17
CA SER A 122 -17.12 -6.76 2.51
C SER A 122 -17.56 -7.72 3.62
N MET A 123 -18.02 -8.94 3.29
CA MET A 123 -18.56 -9.86 4.27
C MET A 123 -17.59 -10.22 5.38
N LYS A 124 -16.36 -10.52 5.04
CA LYS A 124 -15.32 -10.89 6.01
C LYS A 124 -14.82 -9.70 6.82
N GLN A 125 -14.91 -8.49 6.28
CA GLN A 125 -14.56 -7.25 6.97
C GLN A 125 -15.58 -6.90 8.05
N GLU A 126 -16.86 -7.00 7.70
CA GLU A 126 -17.95 -6.61 8.60
C GLU A 126 -18.31 -7.73 9.60
N TYR A 127 -18.13 -9.00 9.17
CA TYR A 127 -18.48 -10.19 9.94
C TYR A 127 -17.33 -11.20 9.95
N PRO A 128 -16.15 -10.83 10.50
CA PRO A 128 -15.00 -11.72 10.55
C PRO A 128 -15.22 -12.86 11.56
N GLY A 129 -14.70 -14.04 11.25
CA GLY A 129 -14.71 -15.19 12.13
C GLY A 129 -13.52 -15.24 13.09
N THR A 130 -12.39 -14.64 12.68
CA THR A 130 -11.15 -14.58 13.49
C THR A 130 -10.49 -13.21 13.39
N PRO A 131 -9.63 -12.82 14.35
CA PRO A 131 -8.82 -11.60 14.25
C PRO A 131 -7.95 -11.58 12.99
N GLN A 132 -7.40 -12.73 12.61
CA GLN A 132 -6.57 -12.87 11.43
C GLN A 132 -7.36 -12.58 10.16
N GLU A 133 -8.60 -13.09 10.07
CA GLU A 133 -9.52 -12.78 8.97
C GLU A 133 -9.86 -11.28 8.91
N ALA A 134 -10.14 -10.66 10.05
CA ALA A 134 -10.41 -9.23 10.13
C ALA A 134 -9.24 -8.37 9.60
N PHE A 135 -8.00 -8.79 9.84
CA PHE A 135 -6.82 -8.09 9.35
C PHE A 135 -6.47 -8.44 7.89
N ALA A 136 -6.85 -9.62 7.42
CA ALA A 136 -6.62 -10.04 6.05
C ALA A 136 -7.56 -9.33 5.04
N THR A 137 -8.74 -8.89 5.48
CA THR A 137 -9.74 -8.26 4.61
C THR A 137 -9.32 -6.90 4.03
N GLY A 138 -8.29 -6.27 4.58
CA GLY A 138 -7.65 -5.13 3.94
C GLY A 138 -6.96 -5.46 2.60
N GLU A 139 -6.81 -6.74 2.30
CA GLU A 139 -6.19 -7.25 1.06
C GLU A 139 -7.23 -7.53 -0.04
N GLU A 140 -8.49 -7.78 0.30
CA GLU A 140 -9.57 -7.90 -0.68
C GLU A 140 -9.83 -6.54 -1.33
N GLY A 141 -9.53 -6.45 -2.63
CA GLY A 141 -9.57 -5.21 -3.38
C GLY A 141 -8.20 -4.54 -3.52
N SER A 142 -7.17 -4.97 -2.79
CA SER A 142 -5.81 -4.49 -3.02
C SER A 142 -5.33 -4.88 -4.42
N ILE A 143 -4.76 -3.89 -5.10
CA ILE A 143 -4.30 -4.04 -6.48
C ILE A 143 -2.98 -4.81 -6.54
N TYR A 144 -2.09 -4.60 -5.56
CA TYR A 144 -0.76 -5.20 -5.52
C TYR A 144 -0.49 -6.05 -4.27
N GLY A 145 -1.37 -6.02 -3.25
CA GLY A 145 -1.11 -6.61 -1.94
C GLY A 145 -0.73 -8.09 -1.98
N SER A 146 -1.46 -8.91 -2.73
CA SER A 146 -1.13 -10.34 -2.86
C SER A 146 0.25 -10.59 -3.46
N ARG A 147 0.68 -9.73 -4.40
CA ARG A 147 2.02 -9.82 -5.01
C ARG A 147 3.11 -9.40 -4.05
N ILE A 148 2.90 -8.29 -3.34
CA ILE A 148 3.86 -7.83 -2.33
C ILE A 148 3.98 -8.86 -1.20
N MET A 149 2.88 -9.50 -0.80
CA MET A 149 2.92 -10.59 0.18
C MET A 149 3.75 -11.77 -0.32
N ALA A 150 3.53 -12.23 -1.56
CA ALA A 150 4.34 -13.28 -2.17
C ALA A 150 5.83 -12.91 -2.27
N LEU A 151 6.15 -11.63 -2.49
CA LEU A 151 7.53 -11.12 -2.45
C LEU A 151 8.11 -11.18 -1.02
N ARG A 152 7.32 -10.85 0.00
CA ARG A 152 7.74 -10.99 1.42
C ARG A 152 8.04 -12.44 1.79
N GLU A 153 7.17 -13.36 1.39
CA GLU A 153 7.37 -14.80 1.62
C GLU A 153 8.65 -15.33 0.95
N ARG A 154 9.02 -14.76 -0.20
CA ARG A 154 10.27 -15.08 -0.90
C ARG A 154 11.50 -14.33 -0.36
N GLY A 155 11.33 -13.48 0.65
CA GLY A 155 12.42 -12.68 1.20
C GLY A 155 12.93 -11.58 0.25
N GLN A 156 12.08 -11.08 -0.64
CA GLN A 156 12.42 -10.05 -1.63
C GLN A 156 12.02 -8.63 -1.19
N VAL A 157 11.42 -8.47 -0.01
CA VAL A 157 11.04 -7.18 0.57
C VAL A 157 11.78 -6.95 1.88
N GLY A 158 12.37 -5.78 2.04
CA GLY A 158 13.18 -5.44 3.21
C GLY A 158 14.59 -6.01 3.15
N VAL A 159 15.10 -6.21 1.95
CA VAL A 159 16.42 -6.79 1.71
C VAL A 159 17.48 -5.68 1.75
N GLU A 160 18.60 -5.96 2.41
CA GLU A 160 19.77 -5.11 2.33
C GLU A 160 20.61 -5.51 1.12
N PHE A 161 20.84 -4.58 0.21
CA PHE A 161 21.74 -4.73 -0.94
C PHE A 161 22.34 -3.38 -1.34
N GLU A 162 23.55 -3.42 -1.87
CA GLU A 162 24.21 -2.23 -2.39
C GLU A 162 23.73 -1.91 -3.80
N ALA A 163 23.60 -0.63 -4.11
CA ALA A 163 23.33 -0.19 -5.46
C ALA A 163 24.57 -0.42 -6.34
N ASP A 164 24.37 -0.85 -7.58
CA ASP A 164 25.44 -1.01 -8.57
C ASP A 164 25.65 0.34 -9.30
N PRO A 165 26.83 0.99 -9.18
CA PRO A 165 27.11 2.27 -9.85
C PRO A 165 27.03 2.21 -11.37
N ASP A 166 27.22 1.05 -11.95
CA ASP A 166 27.21 0.84 -13.42
C ASP A 166 25.83 0.43 -13.95
N ALA A 167 24.89 0.10 -13.08
CA ALA A 167 23.53 -0.31 -13.48
C ALA A 167 22.64 0.89 -13.85
N PRO A 168 21.78 0.75 -14.87
CA PRO A 168 20.81 1.79 -15.22
C PRO A 168 19.89 2.09 -14.05
N THR A 169 19.89 3.34 -13.59
CA THR A 169 19.15 3.82 -12.44
C THR A 169 18.14 4.87 -12.87
N PHE A 170 16.92 4.79 -12.35
CA PHE A 170 15.80 5.63 -12.73
C PHE A 170 15.11 6.19 -11.50
N THR A 171 14.58 7.41 -11.62
CA THR A 171 13.55 7.87 -10.70
C THR A 171 12.20 7.88 -11.41
N ALA A 172 11.16 7.45 -10.74
CA ALA A 172 9.79 7.46 -11.26
C ALA A 172 8.91 8.29 -10.35
N TRP A 173 8.18 9.23 -10.94
CA TRP A 173 7.48 10.28 -10.23
C TRP A 173 5.98 10.21 -10.43
N ASP A 174 5.24 10.57 -9.39
CA ASP A 174 3.90 11.11 -9.47
C ASP A 174 3.88 12.53 -8.91
N LEU A 175 3.34 13.47 -9.66
CA LEU A 175 3.40 14.91 -9.35
C LEU A 175 2.08 15.38 -8.74
N GLY A 176 2.06 15.61 -7.45
CA GLY A 176 0.96 16.28 -6.76
C GLY A 176 1.18 17.80 -6.69
N LEU A 177 0.27 18.59 -7.30
CA LEU A 177 0.34 20.06 -7.23
C LEU A 177 -0.15 20.62 -5.90
N SER A 178 -1.18 20.00 -5.32
CA SER A 178 -1.76 20.32 -4.01
C SER A 178 -1.73 19.15 -3.05
N ASP A 179 -1.35 17.97 -3.55
CA ASP A 179 -1.31 16.69 -2.85
C ASP A 179 0.13 16.19 -2.68
N HIS A 180 0.31 14.90 -2.46
CA HIS A 180 1.64 14.29 -2.31
C HIS A 180 2.33 14.13 -3.67
N THR A 181 3.58 14.56 -3.75
CA THR A 181 4.51 14.10 -4.79
C THR A 181 5.21 12.86 -4.27
N ALA A 182 5.17 11.77 -5.03
CA ALA A 182 5.81 10.51 -4.70
C ALA A 182 6.90 10.16 -5.72
N ILE A 183 8.01 9.59 -5.25
CA ILE A 183 9.17 9.28 -6.08
C ILE A 183 9.74 7.93 -5.67
N TRP A 184 10.02 7.07 -6.63
CA TRP A 184 10.78 5.84 -6.46
C TRP A 184 12.15 5.96 -7.09
N LEU A 185 13.17 5.35 -6.45
CA LEU A 185 14.49 5.10 -7.03
C LEU A 185 14.60 3.64 -7.38
N VAL A 186 14.83 3.31 -8.67
CA VAL A 186 14.81 1.94 -9.18
C VAL A 186 16.01 1.67 -10.05
N GLN A 187 16.68 0.54 -9.86
CA GLN A 187 17.73 0.00 -10.74
C GLN A 187 17.24 -1.20 -11.53
N ILE A 188 17.77 -1.36 -12.74
CA ILE A 188 17.56 -2.56 -13.54
C ILE A 188 18.82 -3.41 -13.48
N MET A 189 18.69 -4.61 -12.90
CA MET A 189 19.78 -5.57 -12.70
C MET A 189 19.50 -6.83 -13.51
N GLY A 190 19.99 -6.86 -14.76
CA GLY A 190 19.64 -7.94 -15.71
C GLY A 190 18.13 -7.97 -15.97
N ASP A 191 17.46 -9.03 -15.55
CA ASP A 191 16.02 -9.20 -15.69
C ASP A 191 15.22 -8.79 -14.43
N SER A 192 15.87 -8.30 -13.39
CA SER A 192 15.24 -7.92 -12.13
C SER A 192 15.21 -6.42 -11.91
N PHE A 193 14.27 -5.98 -11.06
CA PHE A 193 14.04 -4.59 -10.69
C PHE A 193 14.34 -4.40 -9.22
N HIS A 194 15.34 -3.57 -8.91
CA HIS A 194 15.78 -3.29 -7.55
C HIS A 194 15.27 -1.90 -7.13
N TRP A 195 14.25 -1.88 -6.29
CA TRP A 195 13.66 -0.67 -5.72
C TRP A 195 14.51 -0.23 -4.53
N LEU A 196 15.36 0.76 -4.74
CA LEU A 196 16.40 1.17 -3.77
C LEU A 196 15.84 2.06 -2.67
N ASP A 197 14.97 2.99 -3.03
CA ASP A 197 14.49 4.01 -2.10
C ASP A 197 13.10 4.53 -2.53
N HIS A 198 12.39 5.16 -1.60
CA HIS A 198 11.10 5.80 -1.81
C HIS A 198 11.05 7.11 -1.04
N TYR A 199 10.43 8.12 -1.62
CA TYR A 199 10.15 9.38 -0.96
C TYR A 199 8.78 9.91 -1.36
N ALA A 200 8.00 10.36 -0.39
CA ALA A 200 6.75 11.06 -0.63
C ALA A 200 6.66 12.25 0.33
N ALA A 201 6.19 13.38 -0.19
CA ALA A 201 5.93 14.56 0.63
C ALA A 201 4.86 15.43 -0.03
N SER A 202 4.16 16.22 0.77
CA SER A 202 3.18 17.20 0.32
C SER A 202 3.70 18.62 0.55
N GLN A 203 3.18 19.57 -0.22
CA GLN A 203 3.41 21.01 -0.04
C GLN A 203 4.88 21.44 -0.03
N GLN A 204 5.78 20.68 -0.66
CA GLN A 204 7.18 21.04 -0.79
C GLN A 204 7.43 21.71 -2.15
N PRO A 205 8.33 22.73 -2.21
CA PRO A 205 8.72 23.32 -3.48
C PRO A 205 9.52 22.31 -4.34
N LEU A 206 9.48 22.47 -5.65
CA LEU A 206 10.17 21.59 -6.59
C LEU A 206 11.67 21.45 -6.29
N ALA A 207 12.31 22.52 -5.82
CA ALA A 207 13.73 22.53 -5.42
C ALA A 207 14.04 21.49 -4.33
N HIS A 208 13.11 21.28 -3.38
CA HIS A 208 13.24 20.28 -2.33
C HIS A 208 13.38 18.86 -2.90
N TYR A 209 12.54 18.52 -3.87
CA TYR A 209 12.61 17.19 -4.51
C TYR A 209 13.86 17.03 -5.36
N VAL A 210 14.32 18.09 -6.01
CA VAL A 210 15.58 18.08 -6.78
C VAL A 210 16.77 17.87 -5.87
N GLU A 211 16.82 18.49 -4.70
CA GLU A 211 17.86 18.25 -3.67
C GLU A 211 17.80 16.80 -3.20
N LYS A 212 16.62 16.26 -2.92
CA LYS A 212 16.44 14.85 -2.52
C LYS A 212 17.01 13.89 -3.58
N MET A 213 16.84 14.17 -4.87
CA MET A 213 17.41 13.34 -5.94
C MET A 213 18.95 13.40 -5.93
N LYS A 214 19.54 14.56 -5.74
CA LYS A 214 21.00 14.71 -5.62
C LYS A 214 21.55 13.99 -4.39
N ASP A 215 20.83 14.03 -3.28
CA ASP A 215 21.18 13.29 -2.08
C ASP A 215 21.13 11.77 -2.32
N TRP A 216 20.15 11.29 -3.06
CA TRP A 216 20.06 9.87 -3.42
C TRP A 216 21.23 9.43 -4.31
N GLU A 217 21.56 10.19 -5.36
CA GLU A 217 22.73 9.91 -6.19
C GLU A 217 24.02 9.80 -5.35
N LYS A 218 24.21 10.73 -4.41
CA LYS A 218 25.36 10.74 -3.51
C LYS A 218 25.35 9.59 -2.52
N ASN A 219 24.20 9.33 -1.87
CA ASN A 219 24.10 8.35 -0.79
C ASN A 219 24.13 6.92 -1.29
N HIS A 220 23.60 6.66 -2.48
CA HIS A 220 23.62 5.35 -3.13
C HIS A 220 24.84 5.17 -4.05
N GLY A 221 25.62 6.23 -4.30
CA GLY A 221 26.77 6.17 -5.20
C GLY A 221 26.42 5.89 -6.67
N VAL A 222 25.23 6.33 -7.11
CA VAL A 222 24.69 6.06 -8.45
C VAL A 222 24.49 7.35 -9.22
N ALA A 223 24.49 7.27 -10.55
CA ALA A 223 24.02 8.34 -11.43
C ALA A 223 22.66 7.97 -12.01
N VAL A 224 21.67 8.86 -11.87
CA VAL A 224 20.34 8.63 -12.44
C VAL A 224 20.40 8.74 -13.96
N THR A 225 20.05 7.66 -14.64
CA THR A 225 20.01 7.60 -16.12
C THR A 225 18.89 8.47 -16.67
N PHE A 226 17.68 8.33 -16.13
CA PHE A 226 16.53 9.17 -16.49
C PHE A 226 15.61 9.39 -15.28
N HIS A 227 15.06 10.61 -15.23
CA HIS A 227 13.94 10.96 -14.35
C HIS A 227 12.64 10.82 -15.15
N LEU A 228 11.80 9.85 -14.78
CA LEU A 228 10.57 9.50 -15.46
C LEU A 228 9.40 10.25 -14.84
N LEU A 229 8.82 11.18 -15.59
CA LEU A 229 7.71 11.99 -15.10
C LEU A 229 6.40 11.61 -15.80
N PRO A 230 5.25 11.75 -15.14
CA PRO A 230 3.96 11.54 -15.76
C PRO A 230 3.70 12.56 -16.87
N HIS A 231 2.77 12.26 -17.76
CA HIS A 231 2.48 13.05 -18.97
C HIS A 231 2.11 14.52 -18.73
N ASP A 232 1.54 14.83 -17.57
CA ASP A 232 1.13 16.17 -17.19
C ASP A 232 2.31 17.08 -16.77
N ALA A 233 3.48 16.51 -16.51
CA ALA A 233 4.71 17.27 -16.28
C ALA A 233 5.10 18.19 -17.48
N ALA A 234 4.62 17.89 -18.67
CA ALA A 234 4.83 18.70 -19.87
C ALA A 234 3.86 19.89 -19.95
N ARG A 235 2.80 19.95 -19.13
CA ARG A 235 1.86 21.07 -19.12
C ARG A 235 2.53 22.32 -18.60
N ARG A 236 2.19 23.46 -19.24
CA ARG A 236 2.65 24.78 -18.83
C ARG A 236 1.72 25.35 -17.77
N ASP A 237 2.31 25.95 -16.75
CA ASP A 237 1.58 26.69 -15.72
C ASP A 237 1.08 28.07 -16.24
N ALA A 238 0.51 28.86 -15.33
CA ALA A 238 0.03 30.20 -15.64
C ALA A 238 1.16 31.18 -16.09
N HIS A 239 2.42 30.85 -15.83
CA HIS A 239 3.61 31.60 -16.24
C HIS A 239 4.23 31.07 -17.54
N GLY A 240 3.62 30.05 -18.15
CA GLY A 240 4.08 29.44 -19.39
C GLY A 240 5.28 28.51 -19.21
N ILE A 241 5.60 28.08 -17.99
CA ILE A 241 6.72 27.21 -17.66
C ILE A 241 6.20 25.80 -17.34
N SER A 242 6.79 24.77 -17.94
CA SER A 242 6.48 23.38 -17.57
C SER A 242 7.29 22.89 -16.37
N TYR A 243 6.82 21.81 -15.73
CA TYR A 243 7.58 21.15 -14.68
C TYR A 243 8.96 20.70 -15.17
N VAL A 244 9.04 20.15 -16.39
CA VAL A 244 10.29 19.73 -17.03
C VAL A 244 11.27 20.91 -17.20
N GLU A 245 10.78 22.05 -17.70
CA GLU A 245 11.61 23.25 -17.85
C GLU A 245 12.11 23.76 -16.50
N ASN A 246 11.26 23.70 -15.46
CA ASN A 246 11.62 24.15 -14.12
C ASN A 246 12.62 23.21 -13.45
N MET A 247 12.47 21.89 -13.60
CA MET A 247 13.47 20.91 -13.15
C MET A 247 14.84 21.15 -13.81
N GLY A 248 14.86 21.41 -15.13
CA GLY A 248 16.10 21.74 -15.83
C GLY A 248 16.80 23.01 -15.28
N ARG A 249 16.03 24.05 -14.93
CA ARG A 249 16.57 25.25 -14.27
C ARG A 249 17.17 24.99 -12.90
N LEU A 250 16.64 24.00 -12.18
CA LEU A 250 17.16 23.53 -10.88
C LEU A 250 18.31 22.55 -11.01
N GLY A 251 18.72 22.22 -12.25
CA GLY A 251 19.87 21.37 -12.53
C GLY A 251 19.55 19.87 -12.60
N LEU A 252 18.27 19.49 -12.64
CA LEU A 252 17.87 18.11 -12.91
C LEU A 252 17.80 17.91 -14.42
N VAL A 253 18.70 17.10 -14.94
CA VAL A 253 18.81 16.79 -16.37
C VAL A 253 18.28 15.39 -16.66
N ASN A 254 18.24 14.96 -17.92
CA ASN A 254 17.79 13.63 -18.33
C ASN A 254 16.32 13.31 -17.94
N VAL A 255 15.46 14.30 -17.98
CA VAL A 255 14.03 14.14 -17.73
C VAL A 255 13.34 13.53 -18.94
N ARG A 256 12.53 12.49 -18.73
CA ARG A 256 11.67 11.87 -19.74
C ARG A 256 10.22 11.91 -19.29
N VAL A 257 9.36 12.46 -20.15
CA VAL A 257 7.92 12.44 -19.92
C VAL A 257 7.34 11.14 -20.49
N VAL A 258 6.67 10.39 -19.65
CA VAL A 258 6.01 9.14 -20.03
C VAL A 258 4.68 9.48 -20.73
N PRO A 259 4.41 8.91 -21.91
CA PRO A 259 3.16 9.18 -22.62
C PRO A 259 1.94 8.79 -21.79
N ARG A 260 0.83 9.53 -21.99
CA ARG A 260 -0.42 9.23 -21.31
C ARG A 260 -0.96 7.86 -21.72
N THR A 261 -1.21 7.01 -20.73
CA THR A 261 -1.96 5.77 -20.91
C THR A 261 -3.44 6.05 -20.65
N THR A 262 -4.31 5.73 -21.61
CA THR A 262 -5.77 5.97 -21.49
C THR A 262 -6.44 4.95 -20.59
N ASP A 263 -5.88 3.76 -20.51
CA ASP A 263 -6.33 2.66 -19.66
C ASP A 263 -5.38 2.47 -18.46
N VAL A 264 -5.82 2.91 -17.28
CA VAL A 264 -5.05 2.77 -16.03
C VAL A 264 -4.71 1.30 -15.70
N TRP A 265 -5.59 0.36 -16.07
CA TRP A 265 -5.39 -1.06 -15.80
C TRP A 265 -4.24 -1.66 -16.61
N ARG A 266 -3.95 -1.11 -17.79
CA ARG A 266 -2.78 -1.52 -18.55
C ARG A 266 -1.49 -1.25 -17.78
N GLY A 267 -1.32 -0.05 -17.25
CA GLY A 267 -0.16 0.30 -16.42
C GLY A 267 -0.10 -0.52 -15.13
N ILE A 268 -1.25 -0.74 -14.47
CA ILE A 268 -1.37 -1.59 -13.29
C ILE A 268 -0.91 -3.03 -13.60
N ASN A 269 -1.37 -3.62 -14.69
CA ASN A 269 -1.02 -4.99 -15.05
C ASN A 269 0.46 -5.11 -15.44
N THR A 270 1.01 -4.11 -16.13
CA THR A 270 2.45 -4.06 -16.40
C THR A 270 3.24 -4.02 -15.07
N LEU A 271 2.85 -3.16 -14.12
CA LEU A 271 3.54 -3.14 -12.83
C LEU A 271 3.41 -4.48 -12.09
N ARG A 272 2.25 -5.13 -12.14
CA ARG A 272 2.06 -6.48 -11.58
C ARG A 272 3.05 -7.52 -12.13
N GLU A 273 3.36 -7.46 -13.43
CA GLU A 273 4.34 -8.32 -14.07
C GLU A 273 5.78 -7.99 -13.62
N LEU A 274 6.12 -6.68 -13.51
CA LEU A 274 7.44 -6.28 -13.05
C LEU A 274 7.68 -6.65 -11.58
N LEU A 275 6.65 -6.56 -10.74
CA LEU A 275 6.74 -6.92 -9.32
C LEU A 275 7.18 -8.37 -9.11
N GLU A 276 6.86 -9.31 -10.00
CA GLU A 276 7.26 -10.71 -9.85
C GLU A 276 8.79 -10.91 -9.84
N ARG A 277 9.52 -9.96 -10.43
CA ARG A 277 11.00 -9.94 -10.53
C ARG A 277 11.60 -8.77 -9.75
N SER A 278 10.87 -8.24 -8.77
CA SER A 278 11.28 -7.08 -8.00
C SER A 278 11.89 -7.46 -6.65
N PHE A 279 12.84 -6.64 -6.21
CA PHE A 279 13.44 -6.66 -4.89
C PHE A 279 13.33 -5.27 -4.29
N PHE A 280 12.88 -5.19 -3.06
CA PHE A 280 12.69 -3.92 -2.34
C PHE A 280 13.71 -3.82 -1.20
N HIS A 281 14.55 -2.79 -1.27
CA HIS A 281 15.49 -2.48 -0.22
C HIS A 281 14.77 -2.10 1.09
N ALA A 282 15.39 -2.36 2.24
CA ALA A 282 14.84 -2.04 3.55
C ALA A 282 14.37 -0.57 3.67
N ARG A 283 15.11 0.37 3.05
CA ARG A 283 14.75 1.80 3.03
C ARG A 283 13.39 2.10 2.43
N THR A 284 12.91 1.27 1.51
CA THR A 284 11.56 1.44 0.91
C THR A 284 10.42 1.16 1.88
N GLN A 285 10.73 0.60 3.05
CA GLN A 285 9.78 0.37 4.14
C GLN A 285 9.87 1.44 5.23
N GLU A 286 10.87 2.33 5.17
CA GLU A 286 11.03 3.39 6.15
C GLU A 286 9.81 4.32 6.13
N LYS A 287 9.28 4.54 7.31
CA LYS A 287 8.15 5.45 7.51
C LYS A 287 8.67 6.89 7.44
N ALA A 288 8.03 7.71 6.64
CA ALA A 288 8.32 9.14 6.61
C ALA A 288 7.60 9.84 7.77
N ARG A 289 8.15 10.97 8.23
CA ARG A 289 7.42 11.88 9.11
C ARG A 289 6.66 12.88 8.26
N GLY A 290 5.33 12.81 8.30
CA GLY A 290 4.46 13.80 7.68
C GLY A 290 4.62 15.20 8.29
N PHE A 291 4.04 16.20 7.63
CA PHE A 291 4.13 17.61 8.03
C PHE A 291 3.66 17.88 9.48
N CYS A 292 2.68 17.12 9.98
CA CYS A 292 2.19 17.20 11.36
C CYS A 292 2.93 16.26 12.33
N GLY A 293 4.04 15.64 11.89
CA GLY A 293 4.81 14.69 12.68
C GLY A 293 4.19 13.30 12.77
N GLU A 294 3.26 12.98 11.88
CA GLU A 294 2.65 11.66 11.70
C GLU A 294 3.66 10.72 11.04
N GLU A 295 3.61 9.44 11.41
CA GLU A 295 4.33 8.42 10.66
C GLU A 295 3.50 8.07 9.41
N GLU A 296 4.01 8.41 8.24
CA GLU A 296 3.44 7.99 6.97
C GLU A 296 3.96 6.60 6.61
N PRO A 297 3.13 5.73 5.99
CA PRO A 297 3.55 4.42 5.55
C PRO A 297 4.78 4.48 4.64
N GLY A 298 5.60 3.44 4.66
CA GLY A 298 6.69 3.28 3.70
C GLY A 298 6.16 3.01 2.29
N GLY A 299 7.03 3.16 1.29
CA GLY A 299 6.63 3.00 -0.11
C GLY A 299 5.99 1.64 -0.42
N VAL A 300 6.55 0.55 0.09
CA VAL A 300 5.99 -0.81 -0.10
C VAL A 300 4.62 -0.93 0.55
N GLU A 301 4.44 -0.35 1.74
CA GLU A 301 3.17 -0.36 2.46
C GLU A 301 2.08 0.39 1.68
N HIS A 302 2.42 1.50 1.01
CA HIS A 302 1.50 2.18 0.11
C HIS A 302 1.06 1.29 -1.07
N LEU A 303 1.97 0.49 -1.66
CA LEU A 303 1.61 -0.46 -2.71
C LEU A 303 0.68 -1.57 -2.20
N GLU A 304 0.91 -2.09 -1.00
CA GLU A 304 0.05 -3.09 -0.36
C GLU A 304 -1.38 -2.57 -0.17
N LEU A 305 -1.53 -1.28 0.10
CA LEU A 305 -2.77 -0.62 0.46
C LEU A 305 -3.52 0.01 -0.72
N TYR A 306 -2.87 0.12 -1.88
CA TYR A 306 -3.52 0.61 -3.09
C TYR A 306 -4.59 -0.34 -3.55
N ARG A 307 -5.83 0.18 -3.70
CA ARG A 307 -7.03 -0.64 -3.85
C ARG A 307 -7.96 -0.13 -4.95
N SER A 308 -8.77 -1.05 -5.48
CA SER A 308 -9.92 -0.71 -6.32
C SER A 308 -11.12 -0.32 -5.47
N ARG A 309 -12.05 0.45 -6.04
CA ARG A 309 -13.34 0.69 -5.39
C ARG A 309 -14.12 -0.62 -5.29
N PRO A 310 -14.80 -0.87 -4.16
CA PRO A 310 -15.69 -2.01 -4.08
C PRO A 310 -16.81 -1.87 -5.12
N PRO A 311 -17.34 -2.99 -5.67
CA PRO A 311 -18.48 -2.96 -6.57
C PRO A 311 -19.64 -2.19 -5.95
N GLY A 312 -20.24 -1.27 -6.71
CA GLY A 312 -21.42 -0.51 -6.27
C GLY A 312 -22.63 -1.43 -6.06
N VAL A 313 -23.62 -0.94 -5.32
CA VAL A 313 -24.93 -1.60 -5.17
C VAL A 313 -25.53 -1.78 -6.57
N GLY A 314 -25.58 -3.04 -7.05
CA GLY A 314 -26.03 -3.37 -8.41
C GLY A 314 -25.02 -4.16 -9.24
N GLY A 315 -23.85 -4.52 -8.65
CA GLY A 315 -22.90 -5.43 -9.30
C GLY A 315 -22.06 -4.80 -10.43
N ALA A 316 -22.12 -3.47 -10.62
CA ALA A 316 -21.21 -2.80 -11.53
C ALA A 316 -19.81 -2.85 -10.97
N ILE A 317 -18.89 -3.51 -11.67
CA ILE A 317 -17.46 -3.53 -11.32
C ILE A 317 -16.97 -2.08 -11.36
N ALA A 318 -16.42 -1.59 -10.27
CA ALA A 318 -15.78 -0.27 -10.26
C ALA A 318 -14.51 -0.35 -11.11
N GLU A 319 -14.54 0.28 -12.27
CA GLU A 319 -13.46 0.23 -13.25
C GLU A 319 -12.25 1.13 -12.90
N SER A 320 -12.24 1.76 -11.73
CA SER A 320 -11.15 2.68 -11.36
C SER A 320 -10.61 2.41 -9.96
N PRO A 321 -9.28 2.54 -9.77
CA PRO A 321 -8.67 2.54 -8.44
C PRO A 321 -9.22 3.67 -7.57
N VAL A 322 -9.10 3.51 -6.24
CA VAL A 322 -9.40 4.58 -5.29
C VAL A 322 -8.28 5.61 -5.35
N HIS A 323 -8.66 6.88 -5.47
CA HIS A 323 -7.70 7.97 -5.33
C HIS A 323 -7.68 8.41 -3.86
N ASP A 324 -6.63 8.01 -3.15
CA ASP A 324 -6.37 8.33 -1.74
C ASP A 324 -4.86 8.52 -1.52
N GLY A 325 -4.41 8.68 -0.27
CA GLY A 325 -3.01 8.89 0.05
C GLY A 325 -2.06 7.76 -0.41
N HIS A 326 -2.59 6.59 -0.78
CA HIS A 326 -1.78 5.47 -1.28
C HIS A 326 -1.62 5.50 -2.79
N SER A 327 -2.51 6.21 -3.50
CA SER A 327 -2.51 6.27 -4.96
C SER A 327 -1.26 6.94 -5.52
N HIS A 328 -0.73 7.99 -4.89
CA HIS A 328 0.44 8.73 -5.39
C HIS A 328 1.69 7.85 -5.50
N THR A 329 1.99 7.08 -4.46
CA THR A 329 3.12 6.13 -4.48
C THR A 329 2.91 5.01 -5.51
N ALA A 330 1.68 4.51 -5.64
CA ALA A 330 1.34 3.49 -6.62
C ALA A 330 1.39 4.04 -8.06
N ASP A 331 0.96 5.29 -8.27
CA ASP A 331 1.00 5.96 -9.57
C ASP A 331 2.44 6.29 -9.98
N ALA A 332 3.31 6.68 -9.03
CA ALA A 332 4.75 6.80 -9.29
C ALA A 332 5.38 5.47 -9.74
N ALA A 333 5.06 4.36 -9.05
CA ALA A 333 5.52 3.03 -9.48
C ALA A 333 4.96 2.62 -10.85
N ARG A 334 3.70 2.98 -11.14
CA ARG A 334 3.07 2.77 -12.44
C ARG A 334 3.76 3.60 -13.55
N THR A 335 4.21 4.82 -13.26
CA THR A 335 4.99 5.63 -14.19
C THR A 335 6.26 4.90 -14.65
N PHE A 336 6.95 4.18 -13.74
CA PHE A 336 8.07 3.30 -14.11
C PHE A 336 7.63 2.17 -15.05
N ALA A 337 6.55 1.48 -14.71
CA ALA A 337 6.03 0.37 -15.50
C ALA A 337 5.55 0.83 -16.90
N GLU A 338 4.93 1.98 -17.01
CA GLU A 338 4.53 2.57 -18.28
C GLU A 338 5.77 2.96 -19.13
N ALA A 339 6.79 3.56 -18.49
CA ALA A 339 8.06 3.85 -19.18
C ALA A 339 8.73 2.57 -19.70
N TRP A 340 8.71 1.48 -18.92
CA TRP A 340 9.17 0.17 -19.36
C TRP A 340 8.41 -0.32 -20.59
N SER A 341 7.07 -0.29 -20.54
CA SER A 341 6.22 -0.77 -21.64
C SER A 341 6.38 0.05 -22.93
N HIS A 342 6.74 1.32 -22.81
CA HIS A 342 7.01 2.22 -23.93
C HIS A 342 8.47 2.17 -24.43
N GLY A 343 9.34 1.31 -23.85
CA GLY A 343 10.75 1.20 -24.22
C GLY A 343 11.58 2.44 -23.88
N LEU A 344 11.10 3.30 -22.96
CA LEU A 344 11.76 4.55 -22.60
C LEU A 344 12.96 4.36 -21.66
N LEU A 345 13.20 3.17 -21.15
CA LEU A 345 14.30 2.89 -20.23
C LEU A 345 15.62 2.58 -20.96
N HIS A 346 15.59 2.45 -22.27
CA HIS A 346 16.80 2.28 -23.07
C HIS A 346 17.41 3.65 -23.40
N GLY A 347 18.65 3.85 -23.00
CA GLY A 347 19.39 5.06 -23.37
C GLY A 347 19.77 5.05 -24.85
N THR A 348 19.59 6.16 -25.55
CA THR A 348 20.45 6.48 -26.69
C THR A 348 21.80 6.88 -26.08
N GLY A 349 22.60 5.89 -25.70
CA GLY A 349 23.95 6.13 -25.21
C GLY A 349 24.79 6.78 -26.31
N ASN A 350 25.20 8.01 -26.09
CA ASN A 350 26.34 8.55 -26.80
C ASN A 350 27.57 7.68 -26.48
N GLY A 351 27.92 6.84 -27.45
CA GLY A 351 29.21 6.34 -27.79
C GLY A 351 30.16 5.92 -26.64
N ARG A 352 30.07 4.66 -26.24
CA ARG A 352 31.24 3.78 -26.20
C ARG A 352 30.76 2.38 -26.54
N GLU A 353 30.77 2.08 -27.82
CA GLU A 353 30.85 0.72 -28.33
C GLU A 353 32.11 0.05 -27.74
N ARG A 354 31.93 -0.64 -26.61
CA ARG A 354 32.87 -1.72 -26.26
C ARG A 354 32.36 -2.98 -26.91
N GLY A 355 33.00 -3.31 -28.05
CA GLY A 355 32.80 -4.53 -28.82
C GLY A 355 32.82 -5.76 -27.91
N ARG A 356 31.68 -6.38 -27.70
CA ARG A 356 31.58 -7.77 -27.32
C ARG A 356 31.58 -8.58 -28.62
N ARG A 357 32.79 -8.96 -29.07
CA ARG A 357 32.95 -10.10 -29.99
C ARG A 357 32.30 -11.31 -29.31
N ALA A 358 31.19 -11.75 -29.85
CA ALA A 358 30.68 -13.09 -29.63
C ALA A 358 31.83 -14.09 -29.92
N ARG A 359 32.28 -14.80 -28.90
CA ARG A 359 33.00 -16.06 -29.12
C ARG A 359 31.95 -17.16 -29.10
N MET A 360 31.63 -17.64 -30.29
CA MET A 360 31.11 -18.99 -30.48
C MET A 360 32.15 -19.98 -29.92
N TRP A 361 31.72 -20.79 -28.98
CA TRP A 361 32.03 -22.23 -28.92
C TRP A 361 30.83 -22.90 -28.27
#